data_6221a25df4efe6bede32bc58685033f2
#
_entry.id   6221a25df4efe6bede32bc58685033f2
#
_cell.length_a   1.000
_cell.length_b   1.000
_cell.length_c   1.000
_cell.angle_alpha   90.00
_cell.angle_beta   90.00
_cell.angle_gamma   90.00
#
_symmetry.space_group_name_H-M   'P 1'
#
loop_
_entity.id
_entity.type
_entity.pdbx_description
1 polymer ?
#
loop_
_entity_poly.entity_id
_entity_poly.type
_entity_poly.pdbx_seq_one_letter_code
_entity_poly.pdbx_strand_id
1 'polypeptide(L)'
;MFKDFFNRTKKKKYLTVQDSKNNDVPAGIMTKCPKCKKIMYTKELAENLNVCFNCDHHIPLTAYKRIEAISDEGSFTEFDKGMTSANPLDFPSYIEKIEKDQQKTGLKEAVVTGTAQLDGMKFGVAVMDSRFRMGSMGSVIGEKICRIIDYCTENRLPFILFSASGGARMQEGIISLMQMGKTSVSLKRHSDAGLLYISYLTHPTTGGVSASFASVGDINLSEPKALIGFAGRRVIEQTINEKLPDDFQTAEFLLEHGQLDKVVHRNDMRQTLSKILKIHQEVTK
;
A
#
# COMPACT_ATOMS: atom_id res chain seq x y z
N MET A 1 -5.12 -45.08 -71.14
CA MET A 1 -4.67 -45.93 -70.06
C MET A 1 -3.49 -45.24 -69.39
N PHE A 2 -3.65 -44.55 -68.26
CA PHE A 2 -2.77 -43.71 -67.40
C PHE A 2 -3.38 -42.33 -67.12
N LYS A 3 -4.55 -42.28 -66.42
CA LYS A 3 -5.08 -41.02 -65.92
C LYS A 3 -5.88 -41.16 -64.62
N ASP A 4 -5.62 -42.14 -63.74
CA ASP A 4 -6.40 -42.32 -62.51
C ASP A 4 -5.56 -42.67 -61.27
N PHE A 5 -4.34 -42.15 -61.22
CA PHE A 5 -3.47 -42.51 -60.04
C PHE A 5 -3.09 -41.34 -59.09
N PHE A 6 -3.62 -40.13 -59.29
CA PHE A 6 -3.25 -38.98 -58.46
C PHE A 6 -4.46 -38.23 -57.88
N ASN A 7 -5.34 -38.90 -57.15
CA ASN A 7 -6.30 -38.18 -56.30
C ASN A 7 -6.70 -38.97 -55.04
N ARG A 8 -5.72 -39.29 -54.21
CA ARG A 8 -5.97 -39.68 -52.81
C ARG A 8 -5.40 -38.61 -51.86
N THR A 9 -6.01 -37.42 -51.85
CA THR A 9 -5.86 -36.47 -50.75
C THR A 9 -6.55 -37.04 -49.52
N LYS A 10 -5.72 -37.52 -48.58
CA LYS A 10 -6.19 -37.89 -47.22
C LYS A 10 -6.77 -36.64 -46.59
N LYS A 11 -8.11 -36.53 -46.53
CA LYS A 11 -8.81 -35.61 -45.66
C LYS A 11 -8.40 -35.95 -44.22
N LYS A 12 -7.53 -35.13 -43.59
CA LYS A 12 -7.34 -35.14 -42.14
C LYS A 12 -8.68 -34.82 -41.53
N LYS A 13 -9.33 -35.80 -40.91
CA LYS A 13 -10.44 -35.55 -39.98
C LYS A 13 -9.89 -34.82 -38.77
N TYR A 14 -10.07 -33.52 -38.74
CA TYR A 14 -9.98 -32.78 -37.48
C TYR A 14 -11.18 -33.21 -36.65
N LEU A 15 -10.92 -33.88 -35.52
CA LEU A 15 -11.88 -34.03 -34.48
C LEU A 15 -12.09 -32.60 -33.92
N THR A 16 -13.26 -32.03 -34.20
CA THR A 16 -13.76 -30.88 -33.48
C THR A 16 -13.96 -31.38 -32.06
N VAL A 17 -13.05 -31.03 -31.14
CA VAL A 17 -13.29 -31.11 -29.73
C VAL A 17 -14.48 -30.19 -29.50
N GLN A 18 -15.65 -30.76 -29.18
CA GLN A 18 -16.77 -29.99 -28.68
C GLN A 18 -16.22 -29.30 -27.42
N ASP A 19 -16.30 -27.96 -27.38
CA ASP A 19 -16.04 -27.18 -26.21
C ASP A 19 -16.83 -27.82 -25.06
N SER A 20 -16.11 -28.52 -24.19
CA SER A 20 -16.63 -28.95 -22.91
C SER A 20 -17.10 -27.67 -22.18
N LYS A 21 -18.39 -27.66 -21.87
CA LYS A 21 -19.07 -26.64 -21.08
C LYS A 21 -18.09 -25.91 -20.19
N ASN A 22 -17.98 -24.58 -20.38
CA ASN A 22 -17.34 -23.69 -19.43
C ASN A 22 -17.72 -24.13 -18.02
N ASN A 23 -16.82 -24.78 -17.31
CA ASN A 23 -16.90 -24.83 -15.88
C ASN A 23 -16.59 -23.41 -15.47
N ASP A 24 -17.61 -22.57 -15.36
CA ASP A 24 -17.50 -21.22 -14.82
C ASP A 24 -17.02 -21.36 -13.37
N VAL A 25 -15.72 -21.22 -13.20
CA VAL A 25 -15.11 -21.09 -11.88
C VAL A 25 -15.72 -19.81 -11.31
N PRO A 26 -16.46 -19.87 -10.18
CA PRO A 26 -17.08 -18.69 -9.63
C PRO A 26 -16.07 -17.55 -9.49
N ALA A 27 -16.47 -16.35 -9.88
CA ALA A 27 -15.60 -15.17 -9.82
C ALA A 27 -15.02 -15.00 -8.40
N GLY A 28 -13.71 -14.82 -8.28
CA GLY A 28 -13.03 -14.61 -7.02
C GLY A 28 -12.36 -15.84 -6.38
N ILE A 29 -12.59 -17.08 -6.89
CA ILE A 29 -11.90 -18.28 -6.37
C ILE A 29 -10.42 -18.29 -6.74
N MET A 30 -10.08 -17.76 -7.90
CA MET A 30 -8.72 -17.76 -8.43
C MET A 30 -8.19 -16.34 -8.61
N THR A 31 -6.96 -16.12 -8.21
CA THR A 31 -6.21 -14.86 -8.40
C THR A 31 -4.97 -15.11 -9.24
N LYS A 32 -4.75 -14.27 -10.25
CA LYS A 32 -3.55 -14.29 -11.10
C LYS A 32 -2.51 -13.31 -10.57
N CYS A 33 -1.30 -13.79 -10.29
CA CYS A 33 -0.21 -12.91 -9.89
C CYS A 33 0.11 -11.89 -11.00
N PRO A 34 0.14 -10.58 -10.69
CA PRO A 34 0.42 -9.55 -11.70
C PRO A 34 1.85 -9.65 -12.26
N LYS A 35 2.82 -10.19 -11.49
CA LYS A 35 4.23 -10.31 -11.88
C LYS A 35 4.51 -11.60 -12.67
N CYS A 36 4.34 -12.77 -12.07
CA CYS A 36 4.71 -14.05 -12.70
C CYS A 36 3.57 -14.71 -13.47
N LYS A 37 2.37 -14.12 -13.47
CA LYS A 37 1.15 -14.60 -14.17
C LYS A 37 0.61 -15.96 -13.71
N LYS A 38 1.23 -16.61 -12.71
CA LYS A 38 0.67 -17.85 -12.13
C LYS A 38 -0.67 -17.59 -11.47
N ILE A 39 -1.56 -18.56 -11.61
CA ILE A 39 -2.90 -18.59 -11.01
C ILE A 39 -2.81 -19.34 -9.69
N MET A 40 -3.44 -18.80 -8.65
CA MET A 40 -3.41 -19.32 -7.28
C MET A 40 -4.83 -19.27 -6.70
N TYR A 41 -5.13 -20.10 -5.72
CA TYR A 41 -6.37 -19.97 -4.96
C TYR A 41 -6.36 -18.68 -4.15
N THR A 42 -7.42 -17.88 -4.28
CA THR A 42 -7.56 -16.58 -3.60
C THR A 42 -7.50 -16.73 -2.09
N LYS A 43 -8.11 -17.80 -1.55
CA LYS A 43 -8.11 -18.08 -0.10
C LYS A 43 -6.69 -18.34 0.42
N GLU A 44 -5.95 -19.25 -0.22
CA GLU A 44 -4.56 -19.55 0.14
C GLU A 44 -3.66 -18.33 0.03
N LEU A 45 -3.83 -17.54 -1.04
CA LEU A 45 -3.11 -16.29 -1.21
C LEU A 45 -3.40 -15.30 -0.08
N ALA A 46 -4.67 -15.21 0.37
CA ALA A 46 -5.06 -14.35 1.48
C ALA A 46 -4.46 -14.83 2.81
N GLU A 47 -4.42 -16.14 3.06
CA GLU A 47 -3.77 -16.74 4.22
C GLU A 47 -2.25 -16.47 4.24
N ASN A 48 -1.62 -16.38 3.06
CA ASN A 48 -0.22 -15.94 2.89
C ASN A 48 -0.08 -14.42 2.77
N LEU A 49 -0.97 -13.64 3.37
CA LEU A 49 -0.95 -12.17 3.38
C LEU A 49 -0.80 -11.54 1.98
N ASN A 50 -1.39 -12.14 0.95
CA ASN A 50 -1.27 -11.73 -0.44
C ASN A 50 0.19 -11.73 -0.99
N VAL A 51 1.05 -12.58 -0.48
CA VAL A 51 2.38 -12.83 -1.06
C VAL A 51 2.32 -14.01 -2.02
N CYS A 52 2.81 -13.84 -3.23
CA CYS A 52 2.77 -14.88 -4.26
C CYS A 52 3.71 -16.05 -3.94
N PHE A 53 3.17 -17.25 -3.79
CA PHE A 53 3.94 -18.46 -3.50
C PHE A 53 5.02 -18.81 -4.55
N ASN A 54 4.90 -18.31 -5.78
CA ASN A 54 5.81 -18.66 -6.87
C ASN A 54 6.97 -17.69 -7.06
N CYS A 55 6.74 -16.39 -6.86
CA CYS A 55 7.74 -15.35 -7.18
C CYS A 55 7.92 -14.33 -6.06
N ASP A 56 7.31 -14.58 -4.93
CA ASP A 56 7.44 -13.74 -3.74
C ASP A 56 7.01 -12.28 -3.95
N HIS A 57 6.13 -12.06 -4.95
CA HIS A 57 5.60 -10.72 -5.20
C HIS A 57 4.55 -10.36 -4.18
N HIS A 58 4.72 -9.22 -3.51
CA HIS A 58 3.80 -8.66 -2.55
C HIS A 58 2.65 -7.97 -3.28
N ILE A 59 1.52 -8.65 -3.43
CA ILE A 59 0.29 -8.10 -4.01
C ILE A 59 -0.34 -7.14 -3.01
N PRO A 60 -0.92 -5.99 -3.42
CA PRO A 60 -1.50 -5.02 -2.49
C PRO A 60 -2.46 -5.64 -1.46
N LEU A 61 -2.29 -5.26 -0.19
CA LEU A 61 -3.23 -5.55 0.89
C LEU A 61 -4.17 -4.37 1.09
N THR A 62 -5.41 -4.66 1.50
CA THR A 62 -6.33 -3.62 1.96
C THR A 62 -5.90 -3.07 3.32
N ALA A 63 -6.31 -1.84 3.65
CA ALA A 63 -5.97 -1.23 4.94
C ALA A 63 -6.43 -2.11 6.11
N TYR A 64 -7.66 -2.60 6.10
CA TYR A 64 -8.18 -3.45 7.19
C TYR A 64 -7.45 -4.79 7.32
N LYS A 65 -7.11 -5.46 6.20
CA LYS A 65 -6.33 -6.71 6.26
C LYS A 65 -4.92 -6.50 6.79
N ARG A 66 -4.32 -5.34 6.52
CA ARG A 66 -3.02 -5.01 7.08
C ARG A 66 -3.09 -4.77 8.58
N ILE A 67 -4.11 -4.05 9.05
CA ILE A 67 -4.36 -3.85 10.47
C ILE A 67 -4.59 -5.20 11.17
N GLU A 68 -5.45 -6.04 10.62
CA GLU A 68 -5.72 -7.39 11.12
C GLU A 68 -4.43 -8.23 11.23
N ALA A 69 -3.54 -8.14 10.23
CA ALA A 69 -2.29 -8.91 10.21
C ALA A 69 -1.28 -8.50 11.29
N ILE A 70 -1.34 -7.28 11.80
CA ILE A 70 -0.38 -6.77 12.80
C ILE A 70 -0.96 -6.64 14.20
N SER A 71 -2.28 -6.56 14.35
CA SER A 71 -2.93 -6.31 15.65
C SER A 71 -3.42 -7.61 16.31
N ASP A 72 -3.62 -7.54 17.61
CA ASP A 72 -4.30 -8.57 18.37
C ASP A 72 -5.78 -8.58 18.01
N GLU A 73 -6.40 -9.75 17.99
CA GLU A 73 -7.79 -9.93 17.59
C GLU A 73 -8.73 -9.03 18.41
N GLY A 74 -9.61 -8.30 17.69
CA GLY A 74 -10.60 -7.40 18.31
C GLY A 74 -10.05 -6.14 18.97
N SER A 75 -8.73 -5.90 18.92
CA SER A 75 -8.11 -4.74 19.58
C SER A 75 -8.21 -3.42 18.81
N PHE A 76 -8.54 -3.46 17.52
CA PHE A 76 -8.56 -2.26 16.69
C PHE A 76 -9.80 -1.40 16.94
N THR A 77 -9.57 -0.13 17.21
CA THR A 77 -10.62 0.90 17.32
C THR A 77 -10.37 1.98 16.28
N GLU A 78 -11.28 2.10 15.28
CA GLU A 78 -11.16 3.05 14.18
C GLU A 78 -11.55 4.47 14.59
N PHE A 79 -10.77 5.47 14.15
CA PHE A 79 -11.02 6.88 14.35
C PHE A 79 -11.46 7.55 13.04
N ASP A 80 -12.32 8.57 13.14
CA ASP A 80 -12.75 9.41 12.02
C ASP A 80 -13.28 8.63 10.79
N LYS A 81 -13.95 7.51 11.02
CA LYS A 81 -14.44 6.60 9.98
C LYS A 81 -15.31 7.27 8.92
N GLY A 82 -16.09 8.27 9.32
CA GLY A 82 -17.04 8.99 8.43
C GLY A 82 -16.44 10.14 7.63
N MET A 83 -15.15 10.50 7.87
CA MET A 83 -14.55 11.69 7.27
C MET A 83 -14.30 11.50 5.77
N THR A 84 -14.74 12.45 4.97
CA THR A 84 -14.60 12.45 3.50
C THR A 84 -14.32 13.85 2.96
N SER A 85 -13.73 13.96 1.76
CA SER A 85 -13.41 15.26 1.14
C SER A 85 -14.66 16.08 0.85
N ALA A 86 -14.58 17.37 1.15
CA ALA A 86 -15.63 18.37 0.88
C ALA A 86 -15.41 19.14 -0.43
N ASN A 87 -14.48 18.72 -1.30
CA ASN A 87 -14.11 19.41 -2.53
C ASN A 87 -13.74 20.90 -2.31
N PRO A 88 -12.69 21.18 -1.56
CA PRO A 88 -12.40 22.54 -1.07
C PRO A 88 -12.03 23.56 -2.15
N LEU A 89 -11.80 23.12 -3.39
CA LEU A 89 -11.48 23.97 -4.55
C LEU A 89 -12.52 23.90 -5.67
N ASP A 90 -13.70 23.36 -5.41
CA ASP A 90 -14.79 23.18 -6.39
C ASP A 90 -14.31 22.52 -7.70
N PHE A 91 -13.39 21.54 -7.58
CA PHE A 91 -12.85 20.85 -8.74
C PHE A 91 -13.95 20.05 -9.46
N PRO A 92 -14.12 20.22 -10.79
CA PRO A 92 -15.20 19.59 -11.55
C PRO A 92 -15.22 18.06 -11.40
N SER A 93 -16.40 17.47 -11.17
CA SER A 93 -16.64 16.03 -11.04
C SER A 93 -15.79 15.32 -9.96
N TYR A 94 -15.26 16.06 -9.00
CA TYR A 94 -14.43 15.47 -7.96
C TYR A 94 -15.24 14.63 -6.97
N ILE A 95 -16.36 15.13 -6.49
CA ILE A 95 -17.25 14.42 -5.54
C ILE A 95 -17.77 13.11 -6.17
N GLU A 96 -18.23 13.15 -7.41
CA GLU A 96 -18.70 11.95 -8.13
C GLU A 96 -17.61 10.86 -8.22
N LYS A 97 -16.35 11.29 -8.40
CA LYS A 97 -15.20 10.36 -8.43
C LYS A 97 -14.89 9.79 -7.04
N ILE A 98 -15.02 10.60 -5.98
CA ILE A 98 -14.89 10.15 -4.59
C ILE A 98 -15.96 9.10 -4.27
N GLU A 99 -17.23 9.36 -4.61
CA GLU A 99 -18.34 8.44 -4.39
C GLU A 99 -18.14 7.10 -5.11
N LYS A 100 -17.65 7.12 -6.35
CA LYS A 100 -17.28 5.90 -7.08
C LYS A 100 -16.18 5.11 -6.40
N ASP A 101 -15.13 5.80 -5.90
CA ASP A 101 -14.06 5.15 -5.16
C ASP A 101 -14.56 4.58 -3.83
N GLN A 102 -15.46 5.26 -3.14
CA GLN A 102 -16.13 4.77 -1.93
C GLN A 102 -16.93 3.49 -2.20
N GLN A 103 -17.75 3.49 -3.24
CA GLN A 103 -18.54 2.31 -3.66
C GLN A 103 -17.64 1.12 -4.01
N LYS A 104 -16.53 1.38 -4.73
CA LYS A 104 -15.60 0.35 -5.18
C LYS A 104 -14.77 -0.26 -4.04
N THR A 105 -14.36 0.55 -3.07
CA THR A 105 -13.40 0.15 -2.04
C THR A 105 -14.03 -0.13 -0.68
N GLY A 106 -15.22 0.40 -0.42
CA GLY A 106 -15.87 0.40 0.89
C GLY A 106 -15.26 1.40 1.89
N LEU A 107 -14.27 2.19 1.46
CA LEU A 107 -13.61 3.20 2.28
C LEU A 107 -14.25 4.57 2.10
N LYS A 108 -14.22 5.41 3.12
CA LYS A 108 -14.62 6.83 3.00
C LYS A 108 -13.47 7.70 2.49
N GLU A 109 -12.22 7.31 2.77
CA GLU A 109 -10.99 7.97 2.29
C GLU A 109 -9.84 6.94 2.21
N ALA A 110 -8.76 7.31 1.53
CA ALA A 110 -7.62 6.43 1.25
C ALA A 110 -6.71 6.15 2.48
N VAL A 111 -7.18 6.41 3.69
CA VAL A 111 -6.49 6.07 4.93
C VAL A 111 -7.47 5.63 6.01
N VAL A 112 -7.11 4.56 6.70
CA VAL A 112 -7.78 4.08 7.92
C VAL A 112 -6.87 4.40 9.10
N THR A 113 -7.41 5.05 10.12
CA THR A 113 -6.66 5.47 11.33
C THR A 113 -7.36 4.98 12.58
N GLY A 114 -6.59 4.71 13.62
CA GLY A 114 -7.14 4.26 14.90
C GLY A 114 -6.05 3.79 15.86
N THR A 115 -6.47 3.11 16.92
CA THR A 115 -5.56 2.45 17.86
C THR A 115 -5.75 0.95 17.82
N ALA A 116 -4.68 0.20 18.08
CA ALA A 116 -4.70 -1.25 18.18
C ALA A 116 -3.73 -1.72 19.28
N GLN A 117 -3.70 -3.03 19.51
CA GLN A 117 -2.69 -3.68 20.33
C GLN A 117 -1.89 -4.68 19.51
N LEU A 118 -0.63 -4.86 19.82
CA LEU A 118 0.26 -5.87 19.28
C LEU A 118 1.00 -6.54 20.46
N ASP A 119 0.71 -7.81 20.69
CA ASP A 119 1.18 -8.57 21.86
C ASP A 119 0.89 -7.79 23.18
N GLY A 120 -0.31 -7.23 23.30
CA GLY A 120 -0.77 -6.43 24.45
C GLY A 120 -0.25 -4.98 24.49
N MET A 121 0.67 -4.59 23.63
CA MET A 121 1.22 -3.23 23.56
C MET A 121 0.34 -2.33 22.72
N LYS A 122 -0.21 -1.26 23.31
CA LYS A 122 -1.07 -0.31 22.62
C LYS A 122 -0.25 0.63 21.73
N PHE A 123 -0.73 0.89 20.53
CA PHE A 123 -0.12 1.81 19.56
C PHE A 123 -1.17 2.50 18.70
N GLY A 124 -0.82 3.65 18.14
CA GLY A 124 -1.61 4.30 17.10
C GLY A 124 -1.21 3.80 15.72
N VAL A 125 -2.17 3.69 14.83
CA VAL A 125 -1.94 3.20 13.47
C VAL A 125 -2.65 4.04 12.42
N ALA A 126 -1.96 4.29 11.31
CA ALA A 126 -2.53 4.79 10.07
C ALA A 126 -2.13 3.86 8.92
N VAL A 127 -3.09 3.41 8.13
CA VAL A 127 -2.84 2.55 6.97
C VAL A 127 -3.46 3.17 5.73
N MET A 128 -2.62 3.56 4.78
CA MET A 128 -3.08 4.05 3.49
C MET A 128 -3.47 2.90 2.58
N ASP A 129 -4.46 3.12 1.72
CA ASP A 129 -4.97 2.13 0.78
C ASP A 129 -4.98 2.69 -0.65
N SER A 130 -4.06 2.23 -1.47
CA SER A 130 -3.89 2.71 -2.84
C SER A 130 -5.05 2.35 -3.79
N ARG A 131 -5.99 1.50 -3.38
CA ARG A 131 -7.19 1.20 -4.16
C ARG A 131 -8.13 2.41 -4.25
N PHE A 132 -8.13 3.28 -3.23
CA PHE A 132 -8.86 4.53 -3.25
C PHE A 132 -7.97 5.64 -3.85
N ARG A 133 -8.26 6.08 -5.07
CA ARG A 133 -7.55 7.17 -5.80
C ARG A 133 -6.03 7.06 -5.75
N MET A 134 -5.48 5.86 -5.91
CA MET A 134 -4.04 5.58 -5.80
C MET A 134 -3.42 6.01 -4.46
N GLY A 135 -4.20 6.08 -3.39
CA GLY A 135 -3.72 6.56 -2.09
C GLY A 135 -3.31 8.04 -2.09
N SER A 136 -3.77 8.84 -3.05
CA SER A 136 -3.31 10.23 -3.19
C SER A 136 -3.71 11.07 -1.98
N MET A 137 -2.72 11.75 -1.39
CA MET A 137 -2.87 12.57 -0.19
C MET A 137 -3.66 13.84 -0.48
N GLY A 138 -4.84 13.96 0.12
CA GLY A 138 -5.67 15.16 0.18
C GLY A 138 -5.85 15.66 1.60
N SER A 139 -6.69 16.67 1.78
CA SER A 139 -6.99 17.33 3.05
C SER A 139 -7.40 16.35 4.14
N VAL A 140 -8.29 15.41 3.83
CA VAL A 140 -8.79 14.41 4.79
C VAL A 140 -7.73 13.44 5.22
N ILE A 141 -6.85 12.99 4.32
CA ILE A 141 -5.75 12.09 4.69
C ILE A 141 -4.82 12.80 5.68
N GLY A 142 -4.39 14.03 5.35
CA GLY A 142 -3.55 14.80 6.25
C GLY A 142 -4.20 15.07 7.60
N GLU A 143 -5.49 15.40 7.62
CA GLU A 143 -6.25 15.61 8.87
C GLU A 143 -6.31 14.34 9.71
N LYS A 144 -6.71 13.20 9.14
CA LYS A 144 -6.80 11.93 9.87
C LYS A 144 -5.44 11.50 10.43
N ILE A 145 -4.36 11.67 9.66
CA ILE A 145 -3.00 11.37 10.11
C ILE A 145 -2.61 12.29 11.26
N CYS A 146 -2.86 13.60 11.18
CA CYS A 146 -2.56 14.51 12.29
C CYS A 146 -3.33 14.16 13.54
N ARG A 147 -4.63 13.90 13.45
CA ARG A 147 -5.47 13.55 14.60
C ARG A 147 -5.00 12.31 15.34
N ILE A 148 -4.62 11.26 14.60
CA ILE A 148 -4.10 10.05 15.27
C ILE A 148 -2.72 10.27 15.86
N ILE A 149 -1.83 11.06 15.25
CA ILE A 149 -0.54 11.42 15.81
C ILE A 149 -0.71 12.25 17.09
N ASP A 150 -1.57 13.27 17.05
CA ASP A 150 -1.83 14.14 18.21
C ASP A 150 -2.45 13.31 19.36
N TYR A 151 -3.40 12.41 19.06
CA TYR A 151 -3.94 11.45 20.05
C TYR A 151 -2.84 10.56 20.65
N CYS A 152 -1.94 10.03 19.83
CA CYS A 152 -0.81 9.20 20.30
C CYS A 152 0.12 10.02 21.20
N THR A 153 0.37 11.27 20.84
CA THR A 153 1.22 12.17 21.63
C THR A 153 0.62 12.44 23.01
N GLU A 154 -0.66 12.77 23.07
CA GLU A 154 -1.39 13.02 24.32
C GLU A 154 -1.46 11.77 25.21
N ASN A 155 -1.61 10.59 24.61
CA ASN A 155 -1.72 9.32 25.35
C ASN A 155 -0.39 8.57 25.49
N ARG A 156 0.74 9.18 25.09
CA ARG A 156 2.09 8.61 25.13
C ARG A 156 2.20 7.23 24.46
N LEU A 157 1.60 7.10 23.28
CA LEU A 157 1.60 5.86 22.50
C LEU A 157 2.60 5.97 21.32
N PRO A 158 3.29 4.89 20.97
CA PRO A 158 4.02 4.82 19.70
C PRO A 158 3.05 4.89 18.52
N PHE A 159 3.52 5.41 17.38
CA PHE A 159 2.73 5.55 16.17
C PHE A 159 3.35 4.76 15.02
N ILE A 160 2.53 4.03 14.26
CA ILE A 160 2.94 3.27 13.08
C ILE A 160 2.11 3.72 11.87
N LEU A 161 2.78 4.10 10.80
CA LEU A 161 2.12 4.49 9.55
C LEU A 161 2.55 3.60 8.39
N PHE A 162 1.58 2.96 7.73
CA PHE A 162 1.80 2.25 6.47
C PHE A 162 1.43 3.16 5.30
N SER A 163 2.43 3.57 4.53
CA SER A 163 2.22 4.41 3.35
C SER A 163 1.99 3.59 2.09
N ALA A 164 1.00 4.00 1.29
CA ALA A 164 0.70 3.45 -0.04
C ALA A 164 0.08 4.56 -0.89
N SER A 165 0.89 5.29 -1.66
CA SER A 165 0.42 6.52 -2.32
C SER A 165 1.14 6.84 -3.62
N GLY A 166 0.37 7.37 -4.58
CA GLY A 166 0.90 8.00 -5.78
C GLY A 166 1.31 9.48 -5.60
N GLY A 167 1.20 10.05 -4.38
CA GLY A 167 1.60 11.43 -4.08
C GLY A 167 0.44 12.35 -3.72
N ALA A 168 0.61 13.66 -3.93
CA ALA A 168 -0.40 14.67 -3.62
C ALA A 168 -1.62 14.59 -4.55
N ARG A 169 -2.82 14.82 -3.99
CA ARG A 169 -4.10 14.80 -4.72
C ARG A 169 -4.29 16.05 -5.56
N MET A 170 -4.19 15.90 -6.89
CA MET A 170 -4.26 17.02 -7.83
C MET A 170 -5.55 17.85 -7.70
N GLN A 171 -6.69 17.20 -7.43
CA GLN A 171 -8.00 17.86 -7.34
C GLN A 171 -8.11 18.82 -6.15
N GLU A 172 -7.26 18.66 -5.15
CA GLU A 172 -7.19 19.55 -3.99
C GLU A 172 -6.00 20.53 -4.06
N GLY A 173 -5.26 20.55 -5.17
CA GLY A 173 -4.24 21.55 -5.48
C GLY A 173 -3.27 21.83 -4.33
N ILE A 174 -3.11 23.12 -3.98
CA ILE A 174 -2.22 23.57 -2.91
C ILE A 174 -2.60 23.00 -1.52
N ILE A 175 -3.89 22.72 -1.29
CA ILE A 175 -4.34 22.14 -0.01
C ILE A 175 -3.74 20.76 0.20
N SER A 176 -3.59 19.95 -0.87
CA SER A 176 -2.88 18.68 -0.80
C SER A 176 -1.41 18.86 -0.40
N LEU A 177 -0.72 19.86 -0.97
CA LEU A 177 0.68 20.12 -0.66
C LEU A 177 0.87 20.60 0.78
N MET A 178 -0.08 21.38 1.30
CA MET A 178 -0.05 21.84 2.68
C MET A 178 -0.18 20.73 3.70
N GLN A 179 -0.71 19.54 3.31
CA GLN A 179 -0.75 18.39 4.20
C GLN A 179 0.65 17.88 4.56
N MET A 180 1.64 18.04 3.68
CA MET A 180 3.03 17.69 4.00
C MET A 180 3.55 18.47 5.21
N GLY A 181 3.40 19.79 5.19
CA GLY A 181 3.79 20.65 6.34
C GLY A 181 2.97 20.35 7.59
N LYS A 182 1.65 20.17 7.44
CA LYS A 182 0.74 19.88 8.54
C LYS A 182 1.11 18.60 9.29
N THR A 183 1.32 17.50 8.58
CA THR A 183 1.71 16.22 9.17
C THR A 183 3.10 16.27 9.81
N SER A 184 4.04 17.03 9.21
CA SER A 184 5.38 17.23 9.76
C SER A 184 5.35 17.94 11.11
N VAL A 185 4.42 18.89 11.30
CA VAL A 185 4.25 19.59 12.59
C VAL A 185 3.73 18.64 13.67
N SER A 186 2.75 17.79 13.38
CA SER A 186 2.26 16.78 14.35
C SER A 186 3.34 15.76 14.68
N LEU A 187 4.10 15.27 13.69
CA LEU A 187 5.23 14.35 13.90
C LEU A 187 6.34 15.00 14.73
N LYS A 188 6.65 16.28 14.50
CA LYS A 188 7.63 17.02 15.32
C LYS A 188 7.22 17.06 16.80
N ARG A 189 5.95 17.36 17.10
CA ARG A 189 5.44 17.33 18.48
C ARG A 189 5.52 15.93 19.10
N HIS A 190 5.23 14.89 18.32
CA HIS A 190 5.34 13.50 18.73
C HIS A 190 6.79 13.12 19.09
N SER A 191 7.74 13.50 18.24
CA SER A 191 9.17 13.33 18.48
C SER A 191 9.67 14.13 19.69
N ASP A 192 9.23 15.40 19.85
CA ASP A 192 9.60 16.23 21.02
C ASP A 192 9.08 15.65 22.33
N ALA A 193 7.98 14.88 22.30
CA ALA A 193 7.48 14.13 23.45
C ALA A 193 8.28 12.84 23.72
N GLY A 194 9.31 12.53 22.93
CA GLY A 194 10.14 11.32 23.07
C GLY A 194 9.41 10.03 22.66
N LEU A 195 8.48 10.10 21.70
CA LEU A 195 7.63 8.99 21.31
C LEU A 195 8.04 8.44 19.96
N LEU A 196 8.00 7.12 19.82
CA LEU A 196 8.42 6.39 18.64
C LEU A 196 7.44 6.56 17.46
N TYR A 197 7.98 6.91 16.30
CA TYR A 197 7.31 6.85 15.00
C TYR A 197 7.97 5.82 14.10
N ILE A 198 7.22 4.77 13.70
CA ILE A 198 7.64 3.80 12.69
C ILE A 198 6.95 4.12 11.37
N SER A 199 7.72 4.46 10.35
CA SER A 199 7.25 4.57 8.97
C SER A 199 7.45 3.24 8.26
N TYR A 200 6.36 2.66 7.74
CA TYR A 200 6.39 1.42 6.97
C TYR A 200 5.94 1.68 5.53
N LEU A 201 6.90 1.70 4.61
CA LEU A 201 6.66 2.05 3.22
C LEU A 201 6.22 0.82 2.42
N THR A 202 5.13 0.95 1.66
CA THR A 202 4.63 -0.13 0.78
C THR A 202 4.54 0.35 -0.67
N HIS A 203 4.30 -0.60 -1.57
CA HIS A 203 4.22 -0.30 -3.00
C HIS A 203 2.86 0.31 -3.41
N PRO A 204 2.85 1.47 -4.12
CA PRO A 204 3.91 2.46 -4.27
C PRO A 204 3.87 3.50 -3.13
N THR A 205 5.01 4.14 -2.82
CA THR A 205 5.05 5.34 -1.97
C THR A 205 5.83 6.42 -2.70
N THR A 206 5.13 7.40 -3.30
CA THR A 206 5.74 8.36 -4.22
C THR A 206 5.28 9.80 -3.98
N GLY A 207 5.95 10.74 -4.61
CA GLY A 207 5.60 12.16 -4.64
C GLY A 207 5.66 12.83 -3.27
N GLY A 208 4.69 13.70 -2.98
CA GLY A 208 4.61 14.43 -1.72
C GLY A 208 4.49 13.56 -0.47
N VAL A 209 4.01 12.31 -0.59
CA VAL A 209 3.96 11.38 0.55
C VAL A 209 5.35 10.88 0.90
N SER A 210 6.15 10.45 -0.08
CA SER A 210 7.55 10.06 0.18
C SER A 210 8.42 11.24 0.64
N ALA A 211 8.11 12.46 0.19
CA ALA A 211 8.83 13.66 0.60
C ALA A 211 8.34 14.29 1.92
N SER A 212 7.48 13.60 2.66
CA SER A 212 6.96 14.10 3.95
C SER A 212 6.90 12.97 4.99
N PHE A 213 5.74 12.66 5.50
CA PHE A 213 5.59 11.74 6.64
C PHE A 213 6.14 10.33 6.39
N ALA A 214 6.26 9.87 5.13
CA ALA A 214 6.74 8.52 4.87
C ALA A 214 8.28 8.34 5.01
N SER A 215 9.07 9.42 5.07
CA SER A 215 10.54 9.35 5.13
C SER A 215 11.15 9.93 6.41
N VAL A 216 10.31 10.34 7.37
CA VAL A 216 10.76 11.00 8.61
C VAL A 216 10.49 10.15 9.86
N GLY A 217 10.36 8.83 9.70
CA GLY A 217 10.24 7.91 10.83
C GLY A 217 11.54 7.82 11.62
N ASP A 218 11.43 7.58 12.95
CA ASP A 218 12.59 7.18 13.74
C ASP A 218 13.14 5.83 13.26
N ILE A 219 12.24 4.98 12.71
CA ILE A 219 12.57 3.73 12.03
C ILE A 219 11.78 3.65 10.73
N ASN A 220 12.48 3.54 9.61
CA ASN A 220 11.93 3.45 8.27
C ASN A 220 12.03 2.02 7.74
N LEU A 221 10.90 1.33 7.67
CA LEU A 221 10.80 -0.05 7.16
C LEU A 221 10.16 -0.06 5.78
N SER A 222 10.40 -1.10 4.98
CA SER A 222 9.70 -1.27 3.71
C SER A 222 9.43 -2.73 3.38
N GLU A 223 8.41 -2.97 2.55
CA GLU A 223 8.23 -4.27 1.89
C GLU A 223 9.24 -4.46 0.76
N PRO A 224 9.66 -5.72 0.46
CA PRO A 224 10.53 -6.02 -0.66
C PRO A 224 9.99 -5.49 -1.98
N LYS A 225 10.89 -4.92 -2.78
CA LYS A 225 10.60 -4.41 -4.13
C LYS A 225 9.52 -3.33 -4.19
N ALA A 226 9.22 -2.66 -3.08
CA ALA A 226 8.34 -1.51 -3.08
C ALA A 226 8.96 -0.37 -3.90
N LEU A 227 8.14 0.27 -4.73
CA LEU A 227 8.52 1.49 -5.44
C LEU A 227 8.41 2.67 -4.48
N ILE A 228 9.53 3.30 -4.18
CA ILE A 228 9.59 4.43 -3.26
C ILE A 228 10.43 5.54 -3.91
N GLY A 229 9.87 6.71 -4.11
CA GLY A 229 10.59 7.81 -4.74
C GLY A 229 9.75 9.07 -4.85
N PHE A 230 10.38 10.18 -5.17
CA PHE A 230 9.67 11.46 -5.34
C PHE A 230 9.10 11.58 -6.75
N ALA A 231 9.95 11.73 -7.76
CA ALA A 231 9.53 11.81 -9.16
C ALA A 231 9.57 10.42 -9.81
N GLY A 232 8.68 10.19 -10.78
CA GLY A 232 8.68 8.94 -11.55
C GLY A 232 9.95 8.81 -12.41
N ARG A 233 10.45 7.58 -12.58
CA ARG A 233 11.65 7.24 -13.35
C ARG A 233 11.71 7.97 -14.71
N ARG A 234 10.63 7.92 -15.49
CA ARG A 234 10.55 8.55 -16.81
C ARG A 234 10.82 10.07 -16.76
N VAL A 235 10.28 10.76 -15.75
CA VAL A 235 10.48 12.20 -15.57
C VAL A 235 11.92 12.50 -15.27
N ILE A 236 12.55 11.72 -14.39
CA ILE A 236 13.97 11.90 -14.03
C ILE A 236 14.84 11.66 -15.26
N GLU A 237 14.69 10.52 -15.94
CA GLU A 237 15.49 10.16 -17.13
C GLU A 237 15.39 11.22 -18.24
N GLN A 238 14.19 11.78 -18.46
CA GLN A 238 13.99 12.87 -19.43
C GLN A 238 14.61 14.20 -18.99
N THR A 239 14.71 14.45 -17.67
CA THR A 239 15.26 15.70 -17.14
C THR A 239 16.79 15.69 -17.14
N ILE A 240 17.41 14.59 -16.70
CA ILE A 240 18.87 14.48 -16.64
C ILE A 240 19.48 13.92 -17.93
N ASN A 241 18.63 13.44 -18.85
CA ASN A 241 19.01 12.81 -20.11
C ASN A 241 19.96 11.61 -19.96
N GLU A 242 19.77 10.84 -18.86
CA GLU A 242 20.53 9.64 -18.54
C GLU A 242 19.59 8.48 -18.21
N LYS A 243 20.04 7.23 -18.44
CA LYS A 243 19.30 6.03 -18.09
C LYS A 243 19.60 5.65 -16.65
N LEU A 244 18.53 5.51 -15.84
CA LEU A 244 18.65 5.11 -14.43
C LEU A 244 18.91 3.60 -14.28
N PRO A 245 19.58 3.15 -13.20
CA PRO A 245 19.73 1.74 -12.85
C PRO A 245 18.37 1.02 -12.81
N ASP A 246 18.33 -0.28 -13.11
CA ASP A 246 17.07 -1.03 -13.19
C ASP A 246 16.35 -1.15 -11.84
N ASP A 247 17.08 -1.18 -10.76
CA ASP A 247 16.63 -1.25 -9.36
C ASP A 247 16.41 0.12 -8.70
N PHE A 248 16.66 1.22 -9.43
CA PHE A 248 16.46 2.59 -8.91
C PHE A 248 15.06 2.78 -8.33
N GLN A 249 14.97 3.38 -7.13
CA GLN A 249 13.72 3.59 -6.37
C GLN A 249 13.07 2.29 -5.86
N THR A 250 13.74 1.15 -5.85
CA THR A 250 13.27 -0.02 -5.08
C THR A 250 13.61 0.11 -3.60
N ALA A 251 12.92 -0.64 -2.75
CA ALA A 251 13.20 -0.68 -1.32
C ALA A 251 14.65 -1.12 -1.04
N GLU A 252 15.15 -2.08 -1.82
CA GLU A 252 16.52 -2.58 -1.72
C GLU A 252 17.54 -1.50 -2.07
N PHE A 253 17.32 -0.76 -3.16
CA PHE A 253 18.16 0.37 -3.54
C PHE A 253 18.22 1.44 -2.43
N LEU A 254 17.06 1.77 -1.85
CA LEU A 254 16.98 2.76 -0.77
C LEU A 254 17.64 2.29 0.52
N LEU A 255 17.60 1.00 0.82
CA LEU A 255 18.32 0.40 1.94
C LEU A 255 19.84 0.53 1.76
N GLU A 256 20.36 0.20 0.59
CA GLU A 256 21.79 0.34 0.25
C GLU A 256 22.28 1.80 0.32
N HIS A 257 21.38 2.75 0.05
CA HIS A 257 21.69 4.18 0.11
C HIS A 257 21.35 4.86 1.45
N GLY A 258 21.04 4.07 2.49
CA GLY A 258 20.83 4.55 3.85
C GLY A 258 19.53 5.34 4.07
N GLN A 259 18.52 5.19 3.20
CA GLN A 259 17.21 5.84 3.33
C GLN A 259 16.18 4.95 4.04
N LEU A 260 16.49 3.67 4.22
CA LEU A 260 15.70 2.70 4.97
C LEU A 260 16.58 2.01 6.00
N ASP A 261 15.99 1.63 7.13
CA ASP A 261 16.67 0.84 8.16
C ASP A 261 16.56 -0.67 7.88
N LYS A 262 15.44 -1.10 7.27
CA LYS A 262 15.25 -2.52 6.94
C LYS A 262 14.19 -2.75 5.88
N VAL A 263 14.45 -3.71 4.99
CA VAL A 263 13.44 -4.33 4.13
C VAL A 263 12.91 -5.57 4.85
N VAL A 264 11.58 -5.62 5.06
CA VAL A 264 10.91 -6.64 5.87
C VAL A 264 9.89 -7.38 5.02
N HIS A 265 10.06 -8.69 4.89
CA HIS A 265 9.07 -9.53 4.25
C HIS A 265 7.75 -9.47 5.01
N ARG A 266 6.62 -9.48 4.30
CA ARG A 266 5.29 -9.28 4.91
C ARG A 266 4.96 -10.31 5.99
N ASN A 267 5.40 -11.54 5.83
CA ASN A 267 5.19 -12.59 6.83
C ASN A 267 5.95 -12.33 8.14
N ASP A 268 7.05 -11.55 8.09
CA ASP A 268 7.85 -11.18 9.26
C ASP A 268 7.41 -9.83 9.86
N MET A 269 6.45 -9.14 9.25
CA MET A 269 6.02 -7.77 9.62
C MET A 269 5.57 -7.69 11.08
N ARG A 270 4.64 -8.57 11.49
CA ARG A 270 4.11 -8.59 12.86
C ARG A 270 5.24 -8.80 13.89
N GLN A 271 6.09 -9.79 13.67
CA GLN A 271 7.20 -10.10 14.58
C GLN A 271 8.22 -8.97 14.67
N THR A 272 8.54 -8.33 13.53
CA THR A 272 9.47 -7.19 13.48
C THR A 272 8.92 -6.01 14.27
N LEU A 273 7.67 -5.64 14.04
CA LEU A 273 7.01 -4.54 14.76
C LEU A 273 6.92 -4.82 16.26
N SER A 274 6.54 -6.04 16.65
CA SER A 274 6.50 -6.45 18.06
C SER A 274 7.84 -6.28 18.76
N LYS A 275 8.94 -6.71 18.13
CA LYS A 275 10.30 -6.55 18.68
C LYS A 275 10.67 -5.08 18.88
N ILE A 276 10.39 -4.23 17.89
CA ILE A 276 10.68 -2.79 17.97
C ILE A 276 9.88 -2.14 19.10
N LEU A 277 8.57 -2.40 19.18
CA LEU A 277 7.72 -1.86 20.24
C LEU A 277 8.19 -2.29 21.64
N LYS A 278 8.60 -3.56 21.82
CA LYS A 278 9.12 -4.06 23.12
C LYS A 278 10.37 -3.32 23.57
N ILE A 279 11.33 -3.14 22.67
CA ILE A 279 12.57 -2.40 22.95
C ILE A 279 12.25 -0.98 23.42
N HIS A 280 11.35 -0.28 22.73
CA HIS A 280 11.00 1.10 23.08
C HIS A 280 10.18 1.23 24.36
N GLN A 281 9.36 0.24 24.73
CA GLN A 281 8.64 0.25 26.00
C GLN A 281 9.58 0.07 27.22
N GLU A 282 10.67 -0.67 27.07
CA GLU A 282 11.64 -0.86 28.16
C GLU A 282 12.46 0.42 28.43
N VAL A 283 12.67 1.25 27.43
CA VAL A 283 13.42 2.52 27.54
C VAL A 283 12.57 3.66 28.11
N THR A 284 11.24 3.58 27.98
CA THR A 284 10.31 4.65 28.43
C THR A 284 9.75 4.42 29.83
N LYS A 285 10.14 3.36 30.52
CA LYS A 285 9.87 3.12 31.97
C LYS A 285 10.98 3.70 32.80
#